data_efac71b82013b5644eb360dd04af32e5
#
_entry.id   efac71b82013b5644eb360dd04af32e5
#
_cell.length_a   1.000
_cell.length_b   1.000
_cell.length_c   1.000
_cell.angle_alpha   90.00
_cell.angle_beta   90.00
_cell.angle_gamma   90.00
#
_symmetry.space_group_name_H-M   'P 1'
#
loop_
_entity.id
_entity.type
_entity.pdbx_description
1 polymer ?
#
loop_
_entity_poly.entity_id
_entity_poly.type
_entity_poly.pdbx_seq_one_letter_code
_entity_poly.pdbx_strand_id
1 'polypeptide(L)'
;HLDATKLIPEELVPVEIVGKMVLNRYPDNFFAETEQVAFCPANIVPGIDFSNDPLLQGRLFSYLDTQLSRLGSPNFAQLPINAPKCPFHNMQRDGHMQMQIPKGRVAYEPQSLEPEKPRENPSIGFKSFAEDLSQGNDTVKGRIRAESFADFYSQPRMFYRSQTPIEQAHIASAIVFELSKVETPYIRERMVAQLLTVDETLGKRVADGLGMNPVPKPIEPTVPVQDLPLSPALQLIGKAKPTLEGRKVAILVADDSNAEMLEKYKAAITAAKAKPFIVAPKISITLNNGETIAADGQLAGSPSVLFDAIVSIIMPEQAKKLAKVSEAIAWFKDAHAHLKAIAYCGATDEFILIPQHIEKDASVVALKEIETFIEKAKSREWDREPNVRDLA
;
A
#
# COMPACT_ATOMS: atom_id res chain seq x y z
N HIS A 1 1.33 19.15 -15.11
CA HIS A 1 2.27 18.48 -14.18
C HIS A 1 2.30 19.10 -12.79
N LEU A 2 2.00 20.42 -12.69
CA LEU A 2 2.07 21.14 -11.41
C LEU A 2 0.73 21.21 -10.65
N ASP A 3 -0.30 20.56 -11.12
CA ASP A 3 -1.60 20.45 -10.44
C ASP A 3 -1.67 19.14 -9.67
N ALA A 4 -1.50 19.21 -8.34
CA ALA A 4 -1.53 18.07 -7.45
C ALA A 4 -2.91 17.35 -7.36
N THR A 5 -3.97 17.96 -7.92
CA THR A 5 -5.32 17.39 -7.97
C THR A 5 -5.57 16.54 -9.22
N LYS A 6 -4.61 16.46 -10.12
CA LYS A 6 -4.73 15.74 -11.39
C LYS A 6 -3.80 14.53 -11.45
N LEU A 7 -4.27 13.46 -12.08
CA LEU A 7 -3.48 12.30 -12.43
C LEU A 7 -2.72 12.56 -13.74
N ILE A 8 -1.58 11.90 -13.88
CA ILE A 8 -0.79 11.93 -15.11
C ILE A 8 -0.83 10.51 -15.71
N PRO A 9 -1.62 10.27 -16.77
CA PRO A 9 -1.70 8.96 -17.41
C PRO A 9 -0.35 8.53 -18.00
N GLU A 10 0.08 7.31 -17.73
CA GLU A 10 1.35 6.75 -18.24
C GLU A 10 1.35 6.63 -19.76
N GLU A 11 0.20 6.51 -20.38
CA GLU A 11 0.04 6.50 -21.83
C GLU A 11 0.45 7.84 -22.48
N LEU A 12 0.36 8.95 -21.74
CA LEU A 12 0.76 10.29 -22.20
C LEU A 12 2.17 10.65 -21.74
N VAL A 13 2.59 10.17 -20.58
CA VAL A 13 3.91 10.42 -19.99
C VAL A 13 4.49 9.10 -19.50
N PRO A 14 5.23 8.37 -20.34
CA PRO A 14 5.81 7.07 -19.98
C PRO A 14 6.69 7.15 -18.72
N VAL A 15 6.57 6.13 -17.88
CA VAL A 15 7.36 5.98 -16.65
C VAL A 15 8.70 5.32 -16.96
N GLU A 16 9.81 5.91 -16.52
CA GLU A 16 11.15 5.35 -16.62
C GLU A 16 11.65 4.88 -15.25
N ILE A 17 12.26 3.69 -15.22
CA ILE A 17 12.87 3.16 -13.99
C ILE A 17 14.25 3.79 -13.83
N VAL A 18 14.38 4.68 -12.84
CA VAL A 18 15.64 5.40 -12.57
C VAL A 18 16.47 4.77 -11.44
N GLY A 19 15.92 3.81 -10.69
CA GLY A 19 16.64 3.17 -9.59
C GLY A 19 15.79 2.16 -8.81
N LYS A 20 16.42 1.58 -7.79
CA LYS A 20 15.79 0.59 -6.88
C LYS A 20 16.01 1.02 -5.43
N MET A 21 14.92 1.12 -4.68
CA MET A 21 14.93 1.26 -3.23
C MET A 21 14.65 -0.10 -2.59
N VAL A 22 15.51 -0.52 -1.64
CA VAL A 22 15.39 -1.81 -0.96
C VAL A 22 15.06 -1.59 0.50
N LEU A 23 13.88 -2.01 0.93
CA LEU A 23 13.43 -1.99 2.32
C LEU A 23 13.68 -3.39 2.92
N ASN A 24 14.83 -3.58 3.56
CA ASN A 24 15.31 -4.89 4.01
C ASN A 24 15.67 -4.94 5.51
N ARG A 25 15.38 -3.90 6.26
CA ARG A 25 15.61 -3.83 7.72
C ARG A 25 14.45 -3.13 8.41
N TYR A 26 14.22 -3.49 9.65
CA TYR A 26 13.35 -2.76 10.57
C TYR A 26 14.20 -1.94 11.54
N PRO A 27 13.68 -0.84 12.11
CA PRO A 27 14.35 -0.13 13.20
C PRO A 27 14.40 -1.02 14.44
N ASP A 28 15.48 -0.92 15.21
CA ASP A 28 15.59 -1.62 16.50
C ASP A 28 14.79 -0.91 17.59
N ASN A 29 14.74 0.42 17.53
CA ASN A 29 14.01 1.25 18.48
C ASN A 29 13.10 2.24 17.74
N PHE A 30 11.81 1.96 17.77
CA PHE A 30 10.80 2.79 17.12
C PHE A 30 10.85 4.26 17.56
N PHE A 31 11.03 4.51 18.86
CA PHE A 31 11.01 5.87 19.41
C PHE A 31 12.19 6.71 18.94
N ALA A 32 13.38 6.12 18.90
CA ALA A 32 14.60 6.80 18.48
C ALA A 32 14.76 6.89 16.96
N GLU A 33 14.30 5.87 16.22
CA GLU A 33 14.63 5.69 14.79
C GLU A 33 13.44 5.95 13.86
N THR A 34 12.22 6.06 14.39
CA THR A 34 11.01 6.29 13.57
C THR A 34 10.20 7.49 14.07
N GLU A 35 9.82 7.53 15.34
CA GLU A 35 8.95 8.58 15.87
C GLU A 35 9.57 9.97 15.77
N GLN A 36 10.89 10.10 15.95
CA GLN A 36 11.64 11.35 15.86
C GLN A 36 12.06 11.74 14.44
N VAL A 37 11.77 10.93 13.44
CA VAL A 37 12.14 11.27 12.05
C VAL A 37 11.46 12.56 11.64
N ALA A 38 12.26 13.50 11.16
CA ALA A 38 11.84 14.83 10.71
C ALA A 38 12.06 14.93 9.18
N PHE A 39 11.11 14.39 8.42
CA PHE A 39 11.14 14.60 6.96
C PHE A 39 10.93 16.08 6.65
N CYS A 40 11.82 16.67 5.86
CA CYS A 40 11.75 18.09 5.51
C CYS A 40 12.04 18.27 4.00
N PRO A 41 11.00 18.54 3.18
CA PRO A 41 11.17 18.73 1.73
C PRO A 41 12.10 19.90 1.36
N ALA A 42 12.29 20.85 2.26
CA ALA A 42 13.21 21.97 2.05
C ALA A 42 14.69 21.57 2.08
N ASN A 43 15.02 20.39 2.61
CA ASN A 43 16.38 19.86 2.63
C ASN A 43 16.70 19.18 1.29
N ILE A 44 17.27 19.91 0.37
CA ILE A 44 17.66 19.44 -0.96
C ILE A 44 19.18 19.43 -1.12
N VAL A 45 19.65 18.76 -2.17
CA VAL A 45 21.07 18.70 -2.56
C VAL A 45 21.30 19.53 -3.83
N PRO A 46 22.53 19.97 -4.11
CA PRO A 46 22.85 20.65 -5.37
C PRO A 46 22.39 19.85 -6.59
N GLY A 47 21.78 20.51 -7.56
CA GLY A 47 21.20 19.90 -8.75
C GLY A 47 19.71 19.55 -8.65
N ILE A 48 19.09 19.73 -7.48
CA ILE A 48 17.64 19.62 -7.26
C ILE A 48 17.11 20.98 -6.82
N ASP A 49 15.96 21.38 -7.34
CA ASP A 49 15.28 22.61 -6.97
C ASP A 49 13.77 22.39 -6.86
N PHE A 50 13.07 23.41 -6.41
CA PHE A 50 11.62 23.38 -6.19
C PHE A 50 10.86 23.85 -7.43
N SER A 51 9.89 23.05 -7.85
CA SER A 51 8.93 23.48 -8.88
C SER A 51 7.93 24.50 -8.32
N ASN A 52 7.19 25.14 -9.22
CA ASN A 52 6.11 26.07 -8.87
C ASN A 52 4.80 25.36 -8.48
N ASP A 53 4.82 24.03 -8.24
CA ASP A 53 3.69 23.29 -7.70
C ASP A 53 3.21 23.93 -6.38
N PRO A 54 1.96 24.43 -6.31
CA PRO A 54 1.46 25.11 -5.11
C PRO A 54 1.48 24.24 -3.86
N LEU A 55 1.25 22.93 -4.01
CA LEU A 55 1.31 21.98 -2.90
C LEU A 55 2.74 21.84 -2.37
N LEU A 56 3.71 21.67 -3.27
CA LEU A 56 5.13 21.62 -2.88
C LEU A 56 5.56 22.91 -2.18
N GLN A 57 5.20 24.05 -2.71
CA GLN A 57 5.52 25.35 -2.10
C GLN A 57 4.92 25.47 -0.70
N GLY A 58 3.69 25.03 -0.48
CA GLY A 58 3.08 24.96 0.86
C GLY A 58 3.79 23.98 1.80
N ARG A 59 4.29 22.88 1.28
CA ARG A 59 5.04 21.86 2.06
C ARG A 59 6.37 22.39 2.60
N LEU A 60 7.01 23.34 1.94
CA LEU A 60 8.25 23.95 2.43
C LEU A 60 8.06 24.65 3.79
N PHE A 61 6.86 25.15 4.05
CA PHE A 61 6.50 25.76 5.34
C PHE A 61 5.91 24.75 6.31
N SER A 62 4.97 23.94 5.88
CA SER A 62 4.20 23.07 6.75
C SER A 62 5.05 22.00 7.45
N TYR A 63 6.05 21.45 6.76
CA TYR A 63 6.95 20.48 7.38
C TYR A 63 7.90 21.11 8.39
N LEU A 64 8.37 22.32 8.15
CA LEU A 64 9.19 23.04 9.11
C LEU A 64 8.36 23.38 10.37
N ASP A 65 7.17 23.90 10.18
CA ASP A 65 6.26 24.24 11.27
C ASP A 65 5.89 23.02 12.13
N THR A 66 5.50 21.92 11.51
CA THR A 66 5.16 20.70 12.23
C THR A 66 6.34 20.11 12.99
N GLN A 67 7.58 20.18 12.46
CA GLN A 67 8.76 19.67 13.17
C GLN A 67 9.11 20.53 14.38
N LEU A 68 9.00 21.84 14.27
CA LEU A 68 9.16 22.74 15.42
C LEU A 68 8.16 22.42 16.53
N SER A 69 6.91 22.17 16.18
CA SER A 69 5.84 21.85 17.11
C SER A 69 5.97 20.44 17.70
N ARG A 70 6.12 19.43 16.82
CA ARG A 70 6.15 18.01 17.21
C ARG A 70 7.40 17.64 18.00
N LEU A 71 8.56 18.15 17.62
CA LEU A 71 9.85 17.86 18.25
C LEU A 71 10.30 18.94 19.23
N GLY A 72 9.58 20.05 19.32
CA GLY A 72 9.73 21.07 20.36
C GLY A 72 10.98 21.94 20.27
N SER A 73 11.70 21.94 19.12
CA SER A 73 12.96 22.70 19.02
C SER A 73 13.34 23.03 17.57
N PRO A 74 13.98 24.19 17.31
CA PRO A 74 14.58 24.50 16.02
C PRO A 74 15.75 23.57 15.67
N ASN A 75 16.32 22.87 16.65
CA ASN A 75 17.45 21.95 16.49
C ASN A 75 17.04 20.48 16.23
N PHE A 76 15.82 20.23 15.77
CA PHE A 76 15.37 18.88 15.42
C PHE A 76 16.27 18.18 14.38
N ALA A 77 16.96 18.92 13.52
CA ALA A 77 17.93 18.41 12.58
C ALA A 77 19.21 17.84 13.23
N GLN A 78 19.42 18.07 14.52
CA GLN A 78 20.58 17.54 15.29
C GLN A 78 20.24 16.23 16.03
N LEU A 79 18.97 15.81 16.08
CA LEU A 79 18.64 14.49 16.61
C LEU A 79 19.38 13.41 15.79
N PRO A 80 19.89 12.35 16.42
CA PRO A 80 20.76 11.37 15.75
C PRO A 80 20.16 10.78 14.46
N ILE A 81 18.85 10.53 14.44
CA ILE A 81 18.18 10.00 13.23
C ILE A 81 18.07 11.03 12.10
N ASN A 82 18.04 12.33 12.42
CA ASN A 82 17.89 13.42 11.47
C ASN A 82 19.21 14.07 11.09
N ALA A 83 20.25 13.86 11.89
CA ALA A 83 21.56 14.49 11.68
C ALA A 83 22.22 13.99 10.38
N PRO A 84 22.83 14.89 9.59
CA PRO A 84 23.62 14.50 8.44
C PRO A 84 24.77 13.56 8.84
N LYS A 85 24.99 12.50 8.09
CA LYS A 85 26.12 11.59 8.30
C LYS A 85 27.43 12.10 7.70
N CYS A 86 27.36 13.03 6.76
CA CYS A 86 28.49 13.75 6.22
C CYS A 86 28.75 15.01 7.03
N PRO A 87 29.97 15.62 6.98
CA PRO A 87 30.31 16.82 7.73
C PRO A 87 29.67 18.08 7.12
N PHE A 88 28.34 18.06 6.99
CA PHE A 88 27.54 19.18 6.55
C PHE A 88 26.87 19.82 7.76
N HIS A 89 27.00 21.12 7.93
CA HIS A 89 26.43 21.86 9.05
C HIS A 89 25.48 22.93 8.54
N ASN A 90 24.31 23.05 9.13
CA ASN A 90 23.55 24.28 9.07
C ASN A 90 24.22 25.30 10.03
N MET A 91 23.92 26.58 9.86
CA MET A 91 24.53 27.63 10.69
C MET A 91 23.65 27.99 11.89
N GLN A 92 22.68 27.16 12.25
CA GLN A 92 21.86 27.33 13.46
C GLN A 92 22.74 27.15 14.70
N ARG A 93 22.76 28.15 15.59
CA ARG A 93 23.62 28.17 16.78
C ARG A 93 22.83 28.21 18.08
N ASP A 94 21.61 28.69 18.03
CA ASP A 94 20.78 28.99 19.18
C ASP A 94 19.58 28.04 19.28
N GLY A 95 18.83 28.17 20.35
CA GLY A 95 17.62 27.39 20.62
C GLY A 95 17.89 26.14 21.45
N HIS A 96 16.81 25.57 21.95
CA HIS A 96 16.87 24.37 22.76
C HIS A 96 17.35 23.14 21.97
N MET A 97 17.85 22.14 22.69
CA MET A 97 18.34 20.88 22.14
C MET A 97 19.51 21.04 21.14
N GLN A 98 20.34 22.05 21.37
CA GLN A 98 21.60 22.20 20.64
C GLN A 98 22.56 21.06 21.04
N MET A 99 22.83 20.13 20.11
CA MET A 99 23.65 18.95 20.37
C MET A 99 25.14 19.19 20.09
N GLN A 100 25.45 20.26 19.36
CA GLN A 100 26.82 20.64 19.01
C GLN A 100 27.20 21.94 19.73
N ILE A 101 28.47 22.09 19.98
CA ILE A 101 29.03 23.34 20.53
C ILE A 101 29.77 24.06 19.41
N PRO A 102 29.13 24.98 18.66
CA PRO A 102 29.79 25.72 17.60
C PRO A 102 30.90 26.60 18.16
N LYS A 103 32.03 26.65 17.45
CA LYS A 103 33.14 27.55 17.79
C LYS A 103 33.04 28.85 17.00
N GLY A 104 33.66 29.88 17.50
CA GLY A 104 33.69 31.20 16.89
C GLY A 104 32.53 32.11 17.35
N ARG A 105 32.61 33.37 16.98
CA ARG A 105 31.74 34.43 17.51
C ARG A 105 30.55 34.72 16.56
N VAL A 106 30.68 34.40 15.28
CA VAL A 106 29.74 34.81 14.25
C VAL A 106 29.41 33.66 13.30
N ALA A 107 28.17 33.59 12.81
CA ALA A 107 27.70 32.58 11.86
C ALA A 107 27.06 33.19 10.59
N TYR A 108 27.32 34.45 10.27
CA TYR A 108 26.68 35.18 9.16
C TYR A 108 27.64 36.15 8.49
N GLU A 109 27.30 36.61 7.30
CA GLU A 109 27.90 37.69 6.54
C GLU A 109 26.81 38.75 6.21
N PRO A 110 27.19 40.07 6.11
CA PRO A 110 28.50 40.65 6.37
C PRO A 110 28.80 40.76 7.88
N GLN A 111 30.08 40.62 8.23
CA GLN A 111 30.57 40.82 9.61
C GLN A 111 32.05 41.22 9.59
N SER A 112 32.55 41.82 10.66
CA SER A 112 33.93 42.30 10.78
C SER A 112 34.69 41.70 11.96
N LEU A 113 34.14 40.66 12.63
CA LEU A 113 34.72 40.08 13.84
C LEU A 113 35.64 38.91 13.61
N GLU A 114 35.42 38.17 12.53
CA GLU A 114 36.22 36.98 12.19
C GLU A 114 36.36 36.82 10.67
N PRO A 115 37.56 36.51 10.17
CA PRO A 115 37.74 36.09 8.77
C PRO A 115 37.13 34.68 8.55
N GLU A 116 36.91 34.32 7.29
CA GLU A 116 36.54 32.96 6.86
C GLU A 116 35.24 32.41 7.49
N LYS A 117 34.20 33.19 7.50
CA LYS A 117 32.87 32.75 7.95
C LYS A 117 31.97 32.37 6.78
N PRO A 118 30.83 31.72 7.09
CA PRO A 118 29.84 31.35 6.08
C PRO A 118 29.47 32.56 5.23
N ARG A 119 29.58 32.41 3.91
CA ARG A 119 29.19 33.42 2.95
C ARG A 119 28.58 32.78 1.70
N GLU A 120 27.79 33.53 1.00
CA GLU A 120 27.30 33.09 -0.30
C GLU A 120 28.45 32.81 -1.25
N ASN A 121 28.34 31.70 -1.97
CA ASN A 121 29.24 31.36 -3.06
C ASN A 121 28.39 31.02 -4.31
N PRO A 122 28.10 32.00 -5.16
CA PRO A 122 27.25 31.80 -6.34
C PRO A 122 27.82 30.80 -7.35
N SER A 123 29.12 30.49 -7.28
CA SER A 123 29.76 29.57 -8.21
C SER A 123 29.54 28.09 -7.87
N ILE A 124 29.26 27.77 -6.60
CA ILE A 124 29.09 26.39 -6.10
C ILE A 124 27.82 26.18 -5.29
N GLY A 125 26.96 27.18 -5.15
CA GLY A 125 25.69 27.08 -4.44
C GLY A 125 24.59 26.38 -5.24
N PHE A 126 23.40 26.36 -4.68
CA PHE A 126 22.20 25.91 -5.38
C PHE A 126 21.89 26.88 -6.52
N LYS A 127 21.47 26.34 -7.66
CA LYS A 127 21.00 27.09 -8.81
C LYS A 127 19.56 26.68 -9.11
N SER A 128 18.68 27.65 -9.14
CA SER A 128 17.31 27.44 -9.59
C SER A 128 17.25 27.19 -11.09
N PHE A 129 16.30 26.40 -11.52
CA PHE A 129 15.99 26.23 -12.93
C PHE A 129 15.46 27.56 -13.50
N ALA A 130 15.75 27.79 -14.78
CA ALA A 130 15.12 28.89 -15.48
C ALA A 130 13.59 28.66 -15.52
N GLU A 131 12.83 29.65 -15.09
CA GLU A 131 11.38 29.59 -15.23
C GLU A 131 11.00 29.61 -16.71
N ASP A 132 10.05 28.77 -17.10
CA ASP A 132 9.48 28.83 -18.45
C ASP A 132 8.56 30.03 -18.56
N LEU A 133 9.08 31.12 -19.08
CA LEU A 133 8.35 32.33 -19.35
C LEU A 133 7.62 32.31 -20.70
N SER A 134 7.35 31.15 -21.27
CA SER A 134 6.69 30.96 -22.55
C SER A 134 5.29 31.64 -22.64
N GLN A 135 4.73 32.03 -21.52
CA GLN A 135 3.44 32.70 -21.39
C GLN A 135 3.54 34.24 -21.30
N GLY A 136 4.71 34.84 -21.50
CA GLY A 136 4.93 36.28 -21.46
C GLY A 136 5.71 36.78 -20.24
N ASN A 137 6.22 37.99 -20.32
CA ASN A 137 7.12 38.59 -19.32
C ASN A 137 6.41 39.14 -18.06
N ASP A 138 5.09 39.07 -17.98
CA ASP A 138 4.30 39.69 -16.91
C ASP A 138 3.76 38.69 -15.91
N THR A 139 4.58 37.74 -15.50
CA THR A 139 4.21 36.79 -14.45
C THR A 139 4.25 37.43 -13.08
N VAL A 140 3.09 37.82 -12.56
CA VAL A 140 2.93 38.34 -11.21
C VAL A 140 2.62 37.14 -10.27
N LYS A 141 3.37 37.01 -9.17
CA LYS A 141 3.02 36.04 -8.11
C LYS A 141 1.70 36.45 -7.48
N GLY A 142 0.69 35.59 -7.60
CA GLY A 142 -0.64 35.84 -7.06
C GLY A 142 -1.27 34.55 -6.55
N ARG A 143 -2.33 34.70 -5.74
CA ARG A 143 -3.14 33.56 -5.28
C ARG A 143 -4.31 33.34 -6.24
N ILE A 144 -3.99 33.09 -7.50
CA ILE A 144 -4.98 32.83 -8.54
C ILE A 144 -5.07 31.32 -8.72
N ARG A 145 -6.27 30.77 -8.48
CA ARG A 145 -6.53 29.37 -8.71
C ARG A 145 -6.59 29.10 -10.22
N ALA A 146 -5.85 28.12 -10.71
CA ALA A 146 -5.89 27.75 -12.12
C ALA A 146 -7.30 27.32 -12.53
N GLU A 147 -7.72 27.62 -13.78
CA GLU A 147 -9.03 27.26 -14.31
C GLU A 147 -9.26 25.76 -14.30
N SER A 148 -8.23 24.95 -14.59
CA SER A 148 -8.27 23.49 -14.50
C SER A 148 -8.69 22.97 -13.13
N PHE A 149 -8.50 23.75 -12.08
CA PHE A 149 -8.92 23.39 -10.72
C PHE A 149 -10.45 23.37 -10.54
N ALA A 150 -11.19 24.02 -11.40
CA ALA A 150 -12.67 24.00 -11.37
C ALA A 150 -13.26 22.70 -11.92
N ASP A 151 -12.48 21.90 -12.65
CA ASP A 151 -12.88 20.58 -13.11
C ASP A 151 -12.62 19.53 -12.05
N PHE A 152 -13.62 19.26 -11.23
CA PHE A 152 -13.56 18.28 -10.13
C PHE A 152 -13.92 16.86 -10.55
N TYR A 153 -14.52 16.64 -11.72
CA TYR A 153 -15.19 15.38 -12.04
C TYR A 153 -14.60 14.62 -13.23
N SER A 154 -13.96 15.30 -14.17
CA SER A 154 -13.46 14.64 -15.41
C SER A 154 -12.40 13.57 -15.11
N GLN A 155 -11.42 13.85 -14.28
CA GLN A 155 -10.40 12.86 -13.93
C GLN A 155 -10.88 11.77 -12.98
N PRO A 156 -11.68 12.03 -11.93
CA PRO A 156 -12.31 10.96 -11.17
C PRO A 156 -13.18 10.03 -12.03
N ARG A 157 -13.91 10.57 -13.02
CA ARG A 157 -14.64 9.78 -14.02
C ARG A 157 -13.70 8.89 -14.83
N MET A 158 -12.64 9.47 -15.38
CA MET A 158 -11.62 8.74 -16.14
C MET A 158 -10.98 7.64 -15.28
N PHE A 159 -10.62 7.93 -14.03
CA PHE A 159 -10.07 6.96 -13.09
C PHE A 159 -11.03 5.78 -12.87
N TYR A 160 -12.28 6.04 -12.49
CA TYR A 160 -13.26 4.99 -12.23
C TYR A 160 -13.52 4.13 -13.47
N ARG A 161 -13.73 4.76 -14.63
CA ARG A 161 -13.99 4.05 -15.89
C ARG A 161 -12.78 3.29 -16.43
N SER A 162 -11.57 3.67 -16.04
CA SER A 162 -10.34 2.96 -16.39
C SER A 162 -10.15 1.65 -15.61
N GLN A 163 -10.86 1.48 -14.50
CA GLN A 163 -10.74 0.30 -13.64
C GLN A 163 -11.45 -0.91 -14.24
N THR A 164 -10.98 -2.12 -13.87
CA THR A 164 -11.72 -3.36 -14.18
C THR A 164 -13.06 -3.39 -13.45
N PRO A 165 -14.05 -4.21 -13.91
CA PRO A 165 -15.34 -4.33 -13.21
C PRO A 165 -15.21 -4.69 -11.72
N ILE A 166 -14.23 -5.52 -11.36
CA ILE A 166 -13.93 -5.91 -9.97
C ILE A 166 -13.41 -4.70 -9.18
N GLU A 167 -12.48 -3.95 -9.73
CA GLU A 167 -11.94 -2.74 -9.09
C GLU A 167 -13.01 -1.66 -8.93
N GLN A 168 -13.90 -1.50 -9.92
CA GLN A 168 -15.06 -0.61 -9.80
C GLN A 168 -16.00 -1.02 -8.65
N ALA A 169 -16.22 -2.33 -8.49
CA ALA A 169 -17.00 -2.87 -7.38
C ALA A 169 -16.31 -2.60 -6.03
N HIS A 170 -14.99 -2.78 -5.95
CA HIS A 170 -14.22 -2.45 -4.75
C HIS A 170 -14.31 -0.97 -4.40
N ILE A 171 -14.25 -0.07 -5.39
CA ILE A 171 -14.39 1.38 -5.17
C ILE A 171 -15.76 1.69 -4.57
N ALA A 172 -16.84 1.17 -5.18
CA ALA A 172 -18.20 1.39 -4.68
C ALA A 172 -18.36 0.88 -3.25
N SER A 173 -17.94 -0.35 -2.98
CA SER A 173 -18.02 -0.98 -1.65
C SER A 173 -17.19 -0.25 -0.60
N ALA A 174 -16.00 0.21 -0.94
CA ALA A 174 -15.17 1.00 -0.03
C ALA A 174 -15.83 2.33 0.33
N ILE A 175 -16.46 3.00 -0.64
CA ILE A 175 -17.20 4.24 -0.39
C ILE A 175 -18.44 3.98 0.48
N VAL A 176 -19.20 2.91 0.21
CA VAL A 176 -20.32 2.50 1.05
C VAL A 176 -19.86 2.25 2.49
N PHE A 177 -18.78 1.49 2.66
CA PHE A 177 -18.20 1.19 3.97
C PHE A 177 -17.85 2.46 4.76
N GLU A 178 -17.18 3.42 4.11
CA GLU A 178 -16.81 4.67 4.79
C GLU A 178 -18.02 5.58 5.04
N LEU A 179 -18.93 5.73 4.07
CA LEU A 179 -20.11 6.57 4.24
C LEU A 179 -21.12 5.99 5.24
N SER A 180 -21.17 4.67 5.41
CA SER A 180 -22.05 4.03 6.41
C SER A 180 -21.73 4.49 7.85
N LYS A 181 -20.49 4.89 8.11
CA LYS A 181 -20.04 5.40 9.41
C LYS A 181 -20.41 6.87 9.65
N VAL A 182 -20.79 7.59 8.62
CA VAL A 182 -21.16 9.01 8.72
C VAL A 182 -22.55 9.11 9.33
N GLU A 183 -22.69 9.69 10.51
CA GLU A 183 -23.94 9.76 11.27
C GLU A 183 -24.95 10.75 10.66
N THR A 184 -24.46 11.79 9.97
CA THR A 184 -25.28 12.88 9.45
C THR A 184 -25.81 12.58 8.05
N PRO A 185 -27.12 12.33 7.84
CA PRO A 185 -27.66 11.87 6.56
C PRO A 185 -27.37 12.79 5.38
N TYR A 186 -27.52 14.11 5.54
CA TYR A 186 -27.32 15.04 4.43
C TYR A 186 -25.86 15.03 3.90
N ILE A 187 -24.87 14.62 4.71
CA ILE A 187 -23.48 14.48 4.24
C ILE A 187 -23.38 13.30 3.28
N ARG A 188 -24.02 12.16 3.61
CA ARG A 188 -24.12 11.01 2.71
C ARG A 188 -24.80 11.38 1.40
N GLU A 189 -25.93 12.09 1.46
CA GLU A 189 -26.69 12.55 0.28
C GLU A 189 -25.84 13.44 -0.61
N ARG A 190 -25.12 14.41 -0.04
CA ARG A 190 -24.23 15.30 -0.78
C ARG A 190 -23.08 14.54 -1.45
N MET A 191 -22.50 13.56 -0.77
CA MET A 191 -21.42 12.76 -1.36
C MET A 191 -21.94 11.90 -2.50
N VAL A 192 -23.07 11.24 -2.34
CA VAL A 192 -23.71 10.45 -3.42
C VAL A 192 -24.06 11.34 -4.61
N ALA A 193 -24.57 12.55 -4.37
CA ALA A 193 -24.85 13.52 -5.44
C ALA A 193 -23.58 13.88 -6.24
N GLN A 194 -22.42 13.99 -5.60
CA GLN A 194 -21.13 14.19 -6.29
C GLN A 194 -20.70 12.94 -7.06
N LEU A 195 -20.87 11.76 -6.48
CA LEU A 195 -20.52 10.50 -7.15
C LEU A 195 -21.35 10.26 -8.41
N LEU A 196 -22.64 10.63 -8.40
CA LEU A 196 -23.50 10.61 -9.58
C LEU A 196 -22.99 11.54 -10.70
N THR A 197 -22.38 12.64 -10.33
CA THR A 197 -21.74 13.56 -11.31
C THR A 197 -20.42 13.00 -11.84
N VAL A 198 -19.67 12.28 -11.01
CA VAL A 198 -18.47 11.53 -11.45
C VAL A 198 -18.88 10.46 -12.46
N ASP A 199 -19.73 9.51 -12.04
CA ASP A 199 -20.28 8.45 -12.90
C ASP A 199 -21.61 7.95 -12.32
N GLU A 200 -22.62 7.87 -13.18
CA GLU A 200 -23.98 7.51 -12.77
C GLU A 200 -24.03 6.09 -12.17
N THR A 201 -23.28 5.15 -12.74
CA THR A 201 -23.21 3.77 -12.23
C THR A 201 -22.60 3.72 -10.85
N LEU A 202 -21.49 4.44 -10.63
CA LEU A 202 -20.85 4.54 -9.31
C LEU A 202 -21.81 5.13 -8.27
N GLY A 203 -22.44 6.26 -8.59
CA GLY A 203 -23.35 6.93 -7.66
C GLY A 203 -24.58 6.09 -7.30
N LYS A 204 -25.16 5.36 -8.27
CA LYS A 204 -26.28 4.45 -8.03
C LYS A 204 -25.90 3.26 -7.17
N ARG A 205 -24.76 2.62 -7.43
CA ARG A 205 -24.25 1.51 -6.61
C ARG A 205 -24.03 1.92 -5.16
N VAL A 206 -23.43 3.09 -4.95
CA VAL A 206 -23.22 3.61 -3.59
C VAL A 206 -24.53 3.98 -2.91
N ALA A 207 -25.49 4.59 -3.64
CA ALA A 207 -26.82 4.88 -3.10
C ALA A 207 -27.56 3.63 -2.66
N ASP A 208 -27.52 2.58 -3.47
CA ASP A 208 -28.10 1.27 -3.19
C ASP A 208 -27.48 0.63 -1.96
N GLY A 209 -26.16 0.55 -1.90
CA GLY A 209 -25.43 0.03 -0.74
C GLY A 209 -25.66 0.79 0.56
N LEU A 210 -26.05 2.06 0.49
CA LEU A 210 -26.45 2.88 1.65
C LEU A 210 -27.95 2.85 1.93
N GLY A 211 -28.74 2.12 1.13
CA GLY A 211 -30.21 2.07 1.27
C GLY A 211 -30.90 3.41 1.00
N MET A 212 -30.35 4.26 0.14
CA MET A 212 -30.92 5.59 -0.12
C MET A 212 -32.11 5.54 -1.06
N ASN A 213 -33.27 5.97 -0.57
CA ASN A 213 -34.51 6.11 -1.36
C ASN A 213 -35.27 7.35 -0.89
N PRO A 214 -35.45 8.40 -1.72
CA PRO A 214 -35.01 8.49 -3.11
C PRO A 214 -33.51 8.71 -3.26
N VAL A 215 -32.95 8.32 -4.40
CA VAL A 215 -31.57 8.63 -4.78
C VAL A 215 -31.46 10.14 -5.02
N PRO A 216 -30.44 10.83 -4.49
CA PRO A 216 -30.26 12.27 -4.67
C PRO A 216 -30.03 12.63 -6.16
N LYS A 217 -30.26 13.88 -6.50
CA LYS A 217 -29.94 14.38 -7.83
C LYS A 217 -28.42 14.63 -7.95
N PRO A 218 -27.80 14.39 -9.11
CA PRO A 218 -26.41 14.74 -9.32
C PRO A 218 -26.20 16.26 -9.15
N ILE A 219 -25.00 16.65 -8.71
CA ILE A 219 -24.60 18.06 -8.61
C ILE A 219 -24.32 18.58 -10.01
N GLU A 220 -24.80 19.77 -10.32
CA GLU A 220 -24.45 20.46 -11.54
C GLU A 220 -22.97 20.93 -11.47
N PRO A 221 -22.11 20.47 -12.36
CA PRO A 221 -20.69 20.83 -12.31
C PRO A 221 -20.47 22.29 -12.79
N THR A 222 -19.50 22.98 -12.17
CA THR A 222 -19.13 24.35 -12.53
C THR A 222 -18.60 24.44 -13.96
N VAL A 223 -17.88 23.43 -14.41
CA VAL A 223 -17.43 23.26 -15.80
C VAL A 223 -17.94 21.92 -16.32
N PRO A 224 -18.25 21.79 -17.61
CA PRO A 224 -18.73 20.54 -18.18
C PRO A 224 -17.75 19.39 -17.93
N VAL A 225 -18.29 18.26 -17.50
CA VAL A 225 -17.48 17.03 -17.28
C VAL A 225 -17.05 16.47 -18.63
N GLN A 226 -15.75 16.24 -18.78
CA GLN A 226 -15.17 15.73 -20.01
C GLN A 226 -15.04 14.21 -19.95
N ASP A 227 -15.28 13.53 -21.06
CA ASP A 227 -14.99 12.12 -21.21
C ASP A 227 -13.54 11.95 -21.71
N LEU A 228 -12.61 11.91 -20.77
CA LEU A 228 -11.20 11.73 -21.05
C LEU A 228 -10.91 10.29 -21.53
N PRO A 229 -9.87 10.06 -22.34
CA PRO A 229 -9.43 8.73 -22.71
C PRO A 229 -9.15 7.86 -21.50
N LEU A 230 -9.51 6.57 -21.59
CA LEU A 230 -9.22 5.62 -20.51
C LEU A 230 -7.71 5.41 -20.36
N SER A 231 -7.27 5.17 -19.14
CA SER A 231 -5.88 4.86 -18.80
C SER A 231 -5.79 3.47 -18.15
N PRO A 232 -5.60 2.38 -18.91
CA PRO A 232 -5.41 1.05 -18.37
C PRO A 232 -4.20 0.94 -17.42
N ALA A 233 -3.24 1.87 -17.54
CA ALA A 233 -2.12 1.99 -16.64
C ALA A 233 -2.54 2.24 -15.16
N LEU A 234 -3.76 2.68 -14.92
CA LEU A 234 -4.31 2.88 -13.56
C LEU A 234 -4.87 1.60 -12.91
N GLN A 235 -5.08 0.53 -13.68
CA GLN A 235 -5.54 -0.75 -13.14
C GLN A 235 -4.43 -1.40 -12.31
N LEU A 236 -4.80 -2.17 -11.29
CA LEU A 236 -3.90 -2.97 -10.45
C LEU A 236 -4.01 -4.47 -10.76
N ILE A 237 -5.24 -4.94 -11.05
CA ILE A 237 -5.50 -6.34 -11.38
C ILE A 237 -4.78 -6.70 -12.70
N GLY A 238 -4.07 -7.82 -12.68
CA GLY A 238 -3.31 -8.31 -13.83
C GLY A 238 -1.90 -7.73 -14.00
N LYS A 239 -1.50 -6.72 -13.22
CA LYS A 239 -0.15 -6.12 -13.30
C LYS A 239 0.87 -6.74 -12.35
N ALA A 240 0.44 -7.52 -11.37
CA ALA A 240 1.35 -8.21 -10.47
C ALA A 240 2.19 -9.23 -11.26
N LYS A 241 3.49 -9.25 -11.03
CA LYS A 241 4.37 -10.27 -11.65
C LYS A 241 3.89 -11.67 -11.21
N PRO A 242 3.67 -12.61 -12.15
CA PRO A 242 3.26 -13.97 -11.82
C PRO A 242 4.44 -14.77 -11.27
N THR A 243 4.82 -14.52 -10.04
CA THR A 243 5.94 -15.15 -9.35
C THR A 243 5.63 -15.40 -7.89
N LEU A 244 6.21 -16.46 -7.34
CA LEU A 244 6.24 -16.72 -5.90
C LEU A 244 7.53 -16.22 -5.22
N GLU A 245 8.46 -15.64 -5.96
CA GLU A 245 9.72 -15.16 -5.39
C GLU A 245 9.50 -14.17 -4.24
N GLY A 246 10.06 -14.52 -3.08
CA GLY A 246 9.94 -13.74 -1.84
C GLY A 246 8.61 -13.89 -1.09
N ARG A 247 7.68 -14.71 -1.58
CA ARG A 247 6.38 -14.97 -0.94
C ARG A 247 6.48 -16.12 0.06
N LYS A 248 5.44 -16.27 0.90
CA LYS A 248 5.32 -17.39 1.87
C LYS A 248 4.12 -18.26 1.51
N VAL A 249 4.33 -19.57 1.49
CA VAL A 249 3.28 -20.58 1.31
C VAL A 249 3.17 -21.42 2.56
N ALA A 250 2.00 -21.47 3.18
CA ALA A 250 1.77 -22.25 4.39
C ALA A 250 1.40 -23.71 4.05
N ILE A 251 1.95 -24.63 4.81
CA ILE A 251 1.63 -26.06 4.74
C ILE A 251 1.05 -26.48 6.08
N LEU A 252 -0.26 -26.76 6.11
CA LEU A 252 -0.95 -27.28 7.28
C LEU A 252 -0.70 -28.78 7.39
N VAL A 253 -0.10 -29.19 8.48
CA VAL A 253 0.18 -30.56 8.85
C VAL A 253 -0.30 -30.86 10.27
N ALA A 254 -0.44 -32.14 10.61
CA ALA A 254 -0.77 -32.62 11.94
C ALA A 254 -0.07 -33.96 12.19
N ASP A 255 -0.27 -34.59 13.37
CA ASP A 255 0.24 -35.92 13.59
C ASP A 255 -0.25 -36.89 12.49
N ASP A 256 0.60 -37.82 12.09
CA ASP A 256 0.42 -38.79 11.00
C ASP A 256 0.37 -38.22 9.57
N SER A 257 0.63 -36.92 9.38
CA SER A 257 0.73 -36.31 8.03
C SER A 257 1.79 -37.05 7.19
N ASN A 258 1.51 -37.11 5.88
CA ASN A 258 2.38 -37.77 4.91
C ASN A 258 3.71 -37.04 4.73
N ALA A 259 4.81 -37.63 5.21
CA ALA A 259 6.16 -37.07 5.18
C ALA A 259 6.66 -36.84 3.73
N GLU A 260 6.45 -37.80 2.84
CA GLU A 260 6.89 -37.70 1.45
C GLU A 260 6.20 -36.51 0.72
N MET A 261 4.91 -36.36 0.95
CA MET A 261 4.14 -35.26 0.34
C MET A 261 4.57 -33.91 0.91
N LEU A 262 4.86 -33.82 2.20
CA LEU A 262 5.40 -32.63 2.84
C LEU A 262 6.72 -32.19 2.18
N GLU A 263 7.66 -33.12 1.99
CA GLU A 263 8.95 -32.81 1.37
C GLU A 263 8.81 -32.42 -0.11
N LYS A 264 7.89 -33.06 -0.86
CA LYS A 264 7.59 -32.67 -2.25
C LYS A 264 7.10 -31.20 -2.34
N TYR A 265 6.18 -30.79 -1.46
CA TYR A 265 5.69 -29.42 -1.43
C TYR A 265 6.76 -28.43 -0.97
N LYS A 266 7.55 -28.76 0.04
CA LYS A 266 8.69 -27.92 0.47
C LYS A 266 9.68 -27.71 -0.67
N ALA A 267 10.01 -28.76 -1.39
CA ALA A 267 10.93 -28.69 -2.54
C ALA A 267 10.35 -27.83 -3.67
N ALA A 268 9.07 -28.04 -4.04
CA ALA A 268 8.42 -27.28 -5.12
C ALA A 268 8.28 -25.79 -4.78
N ILE A 269 7.90 -25.45 -3.55
CA ILE A 269 7.78 -24.08 -3.06
C ILE A 269 9.15 -23.40 -3.07
N THR A 270 10.20 -24.11 -2.59
CA THR A 270 11.57 -23.58 -2.59
C THR A 270 12.12 -23.38 -4.01
N ALA A 271 11.84 -24.33 -4.92
CA ALA A 271 12.22 -24.20 -6.33
C ALA A 271 11.56 -22.99 -6.99
N ALA A 272 10.34 -22.63 -6.58
CA ALA A 272 9.64 -21.42 -7.00
C ALA A 272 10.14 -20.14 -6.30
N LYS A 273 11.24 -20.21 -5.52
CA LYS A 273 11.85 -19.12 -4.74
C LYS A 273 10.94 -18.53 -3.66
N ALA A 274 9.95 -19.29 -3.24
CA ALA A 274 9.10 -18.96 -2.09
C ALA A 274 9.61 -19.65 -0.81
N LYS A 275 9.15 -19.16 0.34
CA LYS A 275 9.45 -19.74 1.63
C LYS A 275 8.30 -20.67 2.05
N PRO A 276 8.52 -22.00 2.19
CA PRO A 276 7.56 -22.88 2.86
C PRO A 276 7.48 -22.52 4.34
N PHE A 277 6.29 -22.58 4.91
CA PHE A 277 6.03 -22.31 6.31
C PHE A 277 5.11 -23.39 6.88
N ILE A 278 5.61 -24.16 7.80
CA ILE A 278 4.88 -25.28 8.39
C ILE A 278 3.96 -24.77 9.49
N VAL A 279 2.66 -25.00 9.33
CA VAL A 279 1.62 -24.68 10.32
C VAL A 279 1.06 -25.98 10.88
N ALA A 280 0.91 -26.08 12.18
CA ALA A 280 0.33 -27.26 12.82
C ALA A 280 -0.49 -26.89 14.07
N PRO A 281 -1.40 -27.77 14.54
CA PRO A 281 -2.12 -27.55 15.80
C PRO A 281 -1.21 -27.46 17.03
N LYS A 282 -0.02 -28.07 16.97
CA LYS A 282 1.02 -28.09 18.02
C LYS A 282 2.36 -27.71 17.37
N ILE A 283 3.28 -27.20 18.16
CA ILE A 283 4.62 -26.83 17.67
C ILE A 283 5.47 -28.05 17.32
N SER A 284 5.19 -29.22 17.91
CA SER A 284 5.86 -30.47 17.58
C SER A 284 4.82 -31.52 17.16
N ILE A 285 5.04 -32.16 16.02
CA ILE A 285 4.17 -33.19 15.44
C ILE A 285 5.01 -34.36 14.98
N THR A 286 4.41 -35.57 14.97
CA THR A 286 5.03 -36.80 14.48
C THR A 286 4.39 -37.18 13.15
N LEU A 287 5.20 -37.29 12.11
CA LEU A 287 4.76 -37.66 10.76
C LEU A 287 4.51 -39.18 10.65
N ASN A 288 3.89 -39.61 9.56
CA ASN A 288 3.55 -41.03 9.32
C ASN A 288 4.77 -41.97 9.18
N ASN A 289 5.97 -41.43 8.98
CA ASN A 289 7.24 -42.18 8.97
C ASN A 289 7.90 -42.30 10.35
N GLY A 290 7.27 -41.76 11.41
CA GLY A 290 7.80 -41.74 12.78
C GLY A 290 8.73 -40.55 13.07
N GLU A 291 9.04 -39.72 12.11
CA GLU A 291 9.86 -38.53 12.30
C GLU A 291 9.08 -37.45 13.06
N THR A 292 9.71 -36.84 14.06
CA THR A 292 9.15 -35.69 14.78
C THR A 292 9.76 -34.42 14.24
N ILE A 293 8.90 -33.51 13.79
CA ILE A 293 9.29 -32.20 13.26
C ILE A 293 8.72 -31.05 14.09
N ALA A 294 9.41 -29.92 14.05
CA ALA A 294 8.89 -28.67 14.59
C ALA A 294 8.09 -27.94 13.53
N ALA A 295 6.93 -27.37 13.90
CA ALA A 295 6.20 -26.42 13.07
C ALA A 295 6.81 -25.02 13.22
N ASP A 296 6.78 -24.24 12.15
CA ASP A 296 7.20 -22.83 12.17
C ASP A 296 6.19 -21.95 12.93
N GLY A 297 4.92 -22.38 12.99
CA GLY A 297 3.87 -21.68 13.70
C GLY A 297 2.71 -22.58 14.12
N GLN A 298 2.09 -22.23 15.25
CA GLN A 298 0.86 -22.88 15.69
C GLN A 298 -0.34 -22.31 14.91
N LEU A 299 -1.31 -23.15 14.58
CA LEU A 299 -2.47 -22.79 13.74
C LEU A 299 -3.22 -21.54 14.23
N ALA A 300 -3.50 -21.45 15.53
CA ALA A 300 -4.21 -20.30 16.11
C ALA A 300 -3.43 -18.97 15.99
N GLY A 301 -2.10 -19.03 15.97
CA GLY A 301 -1.21 -17.87 15.79
C GLY A 301 -0.76 -17.63 14.35
N SER A 302 -1.22 -18.47 13.41
CA SER A 302 -0.78 -18.43 12.00
C SER A 302 -1.96 -18.43 11.05
N PRO A 303 -2.83 -17.39 11.09
CA PRO A 303 -3.99 -17.29 10.21
C PRO A 303 -3.56 -17.24 8.74
N SER A 304 -4.39 -17.79 7.85
CA SER A 304 -4.04 -17.91 6.42
C SER A 304 -3.79 -16.54 5.74
N VAL A 305 -4.28 -15.46 6.32
CA VAL A 305 -4.04 -14.10 5.82
C VAL A 305 -2.54 -13.74 5.74
N LEU A 306 -1.69 -14.34 6.56
CA LEU A 306 -0.25 -14.11 6.59
C LEU A 306 0.52 -14.77 5.43
N PHE A 307 -0.16 -15.58 4.61
CA PHE A 307 0.45 -16.38 3.56
C PHE A 307 -0.16 -16.09 2.20
N ASP A 308 0.61 -16.31 1.14
CA ASP A 308 0.16 -16.07 -0.24
C ASP A 308 -0.67 -17.21 -0.81
N ALA A 309 -0.42 -18.43 -0.39
CA ALA A 309 -1.18 -19.64 -0.74
C ALA A 309 -1.08 -20.65 0.40
N ILE A 310 -1.95 -21.65 0.39
CA ILE A 310 -2.02 -22.66 1.44
C ILE A 310 -2.07 -24.09 0.88
N VAL A 311 -1.49 -25.01 1.63
CA VAL A 311 -1.48 -26.47 1.35
C VAL A 311 -1.96 -27.19 2.58
N SER A 312 -2.76 -28.24 2.44
CA SER A 312 -3.23 -29.07 3.54
C SER A 312 -2.82 -30.54 3.33
N ILE A 313 -2.02 -31.08 4.26
CA ILE A 313 -1.53 -32.46 4.27
C ILE A 313 -1.94 -33.08 5.60
N ILE A 314 -3.24 -33.38 5.77
CA ILE A 314 -3.78 -33.94 7.03
C ILE A 314 -4.48 -35.26 6.79
N MET A 315 -4.39 -36.15 7.79
CA MET A 315 -5.05 -37.45 7.75
C MET A 315 -6.50 -37.33 8.22
N PRO A 316 -7.39 -38.34 7.88
CA PRO A 316 -8.83 -38.22 8.17
C PRO A 316 -9.15 -37.98 9.64
N GLU A 317 -8.46 -38.62 10.56
CA GLU A 317 -8.72 -38.48 12.01
C GLU A 317 -8.35 -37.07 12.51
N GLN A 318 -7.32 -36.46 11.94
CA GLN A 318 -6.94 -35.10 12.26
C GLN A 318 -7.89 -34.08 11.59
N ALA A 319 -8.31 -34.33 10.34
CA ALA A 319 -9.29 -33.52 9.64
C ALA A 319 -10.62 -33.45 10.38
N LYS A 320 -11.13 -34.57 10.89
CA LYS A 320 -12.33 -34.64 11.73
C LYS A 320 -12.21 -33.79 13.01
N LYS A 321 -11.03 -33.78 13.64
CA LYS A 321 -10.77 -32.94 14.81
C LYS A 321 -10.73 -31.45 14.42
N LEU A 322 -10.00 -31.11 13.38
CA LEU A 322 -9.83 -29.74 12.89
C LEU A 322 -11.14 -29.14 12.35
N ALA A 323 -12.02 -29.96 11.79
CA ALA A 323 -13.36 -29.54 11.36
C ALA A 323 -14.25 -28.96 12.48
N LYS A 324 -13.86 -29.18 13.76
CA LYS A 324 -14.54 -28.62 14.94
C LYS A 324 -13.83 -27.40 15.54
N VAL A 325 -12.70 -27.01 14.96
CA VAL A 325 -11.83 -25.93 15.45
C VAL A 325 -12.08 -24.69 14.60
N SER A 326 -12.56 -23.62 15.22
CA SER A 326 -12.92 -22.39 14.54
C SER A 326 -11.78 -21.78 13.72
N GLU A 327 -10.57 -21.83 14.28
CA GLU A 327 -9.36 -21.30 13.63
C GLU A 327 -9.00 -22.10 12.37
N ALA A 328 -9.20 -23.43 12.39
CA ALA A 328 -8.97 -24.26 11.20
C ALA A 328 -9.99 -23.98 10.10
N ILE A 329 -11.27 -23.83 10.46
CA ILE A 329 -12.33 -23.47 9.53
C ILE A 329 -12.05 -22.10 8.92
N ALA A 330 -11.76 -21.11 9.76
CA ALA A 330 -11.41 -19.74 9.31
C ALA A 330 -10.19 -19.75 8.39
N TRP A 331 -9.20 -20.61 8.67
CA TRP A 331 -7.97 -20.68 7.87
C TRP A 331 -8.25 -21.01 6.39
N PHE A 332 -9.14 -21.94 6.11
CA PHE A 332 -9.56 -22.27 4.74
C PHE A 332 -10.51 -21.25 4.16
N LYS A 333 -11.51 -20.78 4.92
CA LYS A 333 -12.49 -19.77 4.47
C LYS A 333 -11.82 -18.45 4.09
N ASP A 334 -10.89 -18.00 4.93
CA ASP A 334 -10.16 -16.75 4.66
C ASP A 334 -9.24 -16.89 3.44
N ALA A 335 -8.56 -18.04 3.29
CA ALA A 335 -7.75 -18.25 2.10
C ALA A 335 -8.59 -18.24 0.82
N HIS A 336 -9.76 -18.89 0.85
CA HIS A 336 -10.70 -18.90 -0.26
C HIS A 336 -11.26 -17.50 -0.55
N ALA A 337 -11.75 -16.81 0.48
CA ALA A 337 -12.29 -15.45 0.37
C ALA A 337 -11.24 -14.40 -0.07
N HIS A 338 -9.94 -14.66 0.20
CA HIS A 338 -8.83 -13.83 -0.27
C HIS A 338 -8.26 -14.31 -1.61
N LEU A 339 -9.02 -15.12 -2.36
CA LEU A 339 -8.71 -15.55 -3.73
C LEU A 339 -7.38 -16.31 -3.86
N LYS A 340 -6.93 -16.94 -2.78
CA LYS A 340 -5.64 -17.66 -2.73
C LYS A 340 -5.76 -19.05 -3.34
N ALA A 341 -4.65 -19.57 -3.86
CA ALA A 341 -4.57 -20.95 -4.23
C ALA A 341 -4.56 -21.85 -2.98
N ILE A 342 -5.31 -22.96 -3.06
CA ILE A 342 -5.49 -23.95 -2.00
C ILE A 342 -5.18 -25.33 -2.56
N ALA A 343 -4.18 -26.03 -2.02
CA ALA A 343 -3.99 -27.45 -2.28
C ALA A 343 -4.56 -28.27 -1.12
N TYR A 344 -5.39 -29.26 -1.43
CA TYR A 344 -6.11 -30.03 -0.43
C TYR A 344 -5.98 -31.54 -0.63
N CYS A 345 -5.89 -32.29 0.48
CA CYS A 345 -6.02 -33.75 0.48
C CYS A 345 -7.49 -34.17 0.59
N GLY A 346 -7.79 -35.46 0.28
CA GLY A 346 -9.16 -35.97 0.34
C GLY A 346 -9.84 -35.80 1.69
N ALA A 347 -9.08 -35.92 2.79
CA ALA A 347 -9.60 -35.71 4.15
C ALA A 347 -10.00 -34.22 4.39
N THR A 348 -9.21 -33.28 3.89
CA THR A 348 -9.57 -31.85 3.94
C THR A 348 -10.84 -31.57 3.16
N ASP A 349 -10.96 -32.17 1.99
CA ASP A 349 -12.16 -32.03 1.14
C ASP A 349 -13.41 -32.53 1.86
N GLU A 350 -13.39 -33.78 2.33
CA GLU A 350 -14.52 -34.44 2.96
C GLU A 350 -14.98 -33.75 4.26
N PHE A 351 -14.04 -33.38 5.12
CA PHE A 351 -14.38 -32.92 6.47
C PHE A 351 -14.37 -31.38 6.64
N ILE A 352 -13.75 -30.62 5.71
CA ILE A 352 -13.64 -29.18 5.83
C ILE A 352 -14.26 -28.46 4.63
N LEU A 353 -13.74 -28.69 3.39
CA LEU A 353 -14.15 -27.85 2.24
C LEU A 353 -15.62 -28.06 1.91
N ILE A 354 -16.09 -29.29 1.76
CA ILE A 354 -17.50 -29.61 1.45
C ILE A 354 -18.45 -29.09 2.54
N PRO A 355 -18.25 -29.41 3.84
CA PRO A 355 -19.14 -28.92 4.90
C PRO A 355 -19.16 -27.39 5.07
N GLN A 356 -18.07 -26.70 4.66
CA GLN A 356 -17.98 -25.26 4.74
C GLN A 356 -18.38 -24.54 3.44
N HIS A 357 -18.91 -25.30 2.46
CA HIS A 357 -19.33 -24.76 1.15
C HIS A 357 -18.21 -24.00 0.44
N ILE A 358 -16.97 -24.45 0.57
CA ILE A 358 -15.84 -23.91 -0.17
C ILE A 358 -15.84 -24.51 -1.56
N GLU A 359 -16.21 -23.71 -2.55
CA GLU A 359 -16.29 -24.14 -3.93
C GLU A 359 -14.89 -24.42 -4.51
N LYS A 360 -14.84 -25.44 -5.39
CA LYS A 360 -13.62 -25.80 -6.11
C LYS A 360 -13.60 -25.12 -7.45
N ASP A 361 -12.60 -24.34 -7.65
CA ASP A 361 -12.30 -23.67 -8.92
C ASP A 361 -10.90 -24.03 -9.42
N ALA A 362 -10.39 -23.30 -10.40
CA ALA A 362 -9.09 -23.54 -10.98
C ALA A 362 -7.90 -23.39 -10.02
N SER A 363 -8.10 -22.73 -8.87
CA SER A 363 -7.05 -22.48 -7.85
C SER A 363 -7.27 -23.28 -6.55
N VAL A 364 -8.36 -24.08 -6.47
CA VAL A 364 -8.58 -25.05 -5.38
C VAL A 364 -8.31 -26.43 -5.93
N VAL A 365 -7.07 -26.91 -5.79
CA VAL A 365 -6.54 -28.05 -6.50
C VAL A 365 -6.27 -29.26 -5.59
N ALA A 366 -6.35 -30.46 -6.15
CA ALA A 366 -6.04 -31.67 -5.39
C ALA A 366 -4.54 -31.73 -5.04
N LEU A 367 -4.22 -32.26 -3.86
CA LEU A 367 -2.86 -32.33 -3.31
C LEU A 367 -1.82 -32.97 -4.24
N LYS A 368 -2.25 -33.88 -5.14
CA LYS A 368 -1.37 -34.51 -6.14
C LYS A 368 -0.93 -33.58 -7.29
N GLU A 369 -1.59 -32.44 -7.46
CA GLU A 369 -1.40 -31.53 -8.58
C GLU A 369 -0.45 -30.38 -8.19
N ILE A 370 0.77 -30.73 -7.78
CA ILE A 370 1.75 -29.79 -7.22
C ILE A 370 2.09 -28.68 -8.22
N GLU A 371 2.34 -29.03 -9.49
CA GLU A 371 2.72 -28.07 -10.52
C GLU A 371 1.60 -27.04 -10.79
N THR A 372 0.35 -27.54 -10.88
CA THR A 372 -0.84 -26.69 -11.03
C THR A 372 -0.99 -25.74 -9.85
N PHE A 373 -0.80 -26.26 -8.62
CA PHE A 373 -0.84 -25.44 -7.41
C PHE A 373 0.21 -24.32 -7.44
N ILE A 374 1.47 -24.65 -7.76
CA ILE A 374 2.55 -23.66 -7.82
C ILE A 374 2.25 -22.59 -8.87
N GLU A 375 1.70 -22.97 -10.02
CA GLU A 375 1.32 -22.01 -11.06
C GLU A 375 0.19 -21.09 -10.58
N LYS A 376 -0.88 -21.65 -10.04
CA LYS A 376 -2.02 -20.88 -9.51
C LYS A 376 -1.67 -20.00 -8.31
N ALA A 377 -0.72 -20.41 -7.48
CA ALA A 377 -0.27 -19.62 -6.34
C ALA A 377 0.49 -18.33 -6.73
N LYS A 378 0.93 -18.19 -7.98
CA LYS A 378 1.59 -16.97 -8.46
C LYS A 378 0.66 -15.77 -8.59
N SER A 379 -0.64 -15.99 -8.65
CA SER A 379 -1.68 -14.96 -8.81
C SER A 379 -2.83 -15.16 -7.84
N ARG A 380 -3.80 -14.26 -7.86
CA ARG A 380 -5.10 -14.43 -7.19
C ARG A 380 -6.14 -14.95 -8.20
N GLU A 381 -7.09 -15.75 -7.73
CA GLU A 381 -8.21 -16.25 -8.55
C GLU A 381 -9.32 -15.20 -8.59
N TRP A 382 -9.15 -14.20 -9.46
CA TRP A 382 -10.06 -13.06 -9.54
C TRP A 382 -11.47 -13.43 -9.99
N ASP A 383 -11.63 -14.51 -10.77
CA ASP A 383 -12.92 -14.99 -11.21
C ASP A 383 -13.80 -15.51 -10.05
N ARG A 384 -13.18 -15.81 -8.92
CA ARG A 384 -13.88 -16.20 -7.67
C ARG A 384 -14.50 -15.01 -6.93
N GLU A 385 -14.02 -13.79 -7.15
CA GLU A 385 -14.41 -12.61 -6.36
C GLU A 385 -15.93 -12.43 -6.23
N PRO A 386 -16.73 -12.51 -7.32
CA PRO A 386 -18.17 -12.33 -7.25
C PRO A 386 -18.90 -13.39 -6.40
N ASN A 387 -18.27 -14.56 -6.18
CA ASN A 387 -18.87 -15.67 -5.44
C ASN A 387 -18.56 -15.64 -3.95
N VAL A 388 -17.57 -14.84 -3.54
CA VAL A 388 -17.07 -14.82 -2.14
C VAL A 388 -17.30 -13.49 -1.44
N ARG A 389 -17.72 -12.47 -2.16
CA ARG A 389 -17.99 -11.14 -1.62
C ARG A 389 -19.24 -10.54 -2.25
N ASP A 390 -20.12 -10.04 -1.41
CA ASP A 390 -21.20 -9.17 -1.84
C ASP A 390 -20.66 -7.73 -1.91
N LEU A 391 -20.34 -7.34 -3.13
CA LEU A 391 -19.77 -6.01 -3.42
C LEU A 391 -20.87 -5.09 -3.93
N ALA A 392 -20.94 -3.87 -3.39
CA ALA A 392 -21.90 -2.85 -3.80
C ALA A 392 -21.76 -2.45 -5.28
#